data_4152cbe4aa7d40069c1ec5f5a1b3561f
#
_entry.id   4152cbe4aa7d40069c1ec5f5a1b3561f
#
_cell.length_a   1.000
_cell.length_b   1.000
_cell.length_c   1.000
_cell.angle_alpha   90.00
_cell.angle_beta   90.00
_cell.angle_gamma   90.00
#
_symmetry.space_group_name_H-M   'P 1'
#
loop_
_entity.id
_entity.type
_entity.pdbx_description
1 polymer ?
#
loop_
_entity_poly.entity_id
_entity_poly.type
_entity_poly.pdbx_seq_one_letter_code
_entity_poly.pdbx_strand_id
1 'polypeptide(L)'
;MSRRHNSAVASSARRVSAMMLRHWYLLRSSWPRLLDLIYWPTVQMVTWGFLQYYIATNAGFFARAGGTFIGAVLLWDILFRGQLGFSISFLEEMYSRNLGNIMMSPLRPFEFIIALMVISVVRLSLGAVPVTFLAIAFFGFNLYAFGLALVAFFFNLMFTSWAIGIFVSGLILRNGMGAENLAWSIMFLFMPLTCVYYPVATLPAWLQPVAWLLPPTYVFEGMRALVIDKVFRPDLMLDALALNAVLFAAGVFGFLQLVRSARRHGSLMQSGE
;
A
#
# COMPACT_ATOMS: atom_id res chain seq x y z
N MET A 1 1.96 29.87 25.95
CA MET A 1 2.43 28.60 25.38
C MET A 1 1.64 28.19 24.12
N SER A 2 0.32 28.37 24.05
CA SER A 2 -0.55 27.92 22.92
C SER A 2 -0.20 28.56 21.56
N ARG A 3 0.11 29.88 21.46
CA ARG A 3 0.41 30.55 20.18
C ARG A 3 1.69 30.03 19.49
N ARG A 4 2.74 29.66 20.24
CA ARG A 4 3.97 29.07 19.66
C ARG A 4 3.77 27.66 19.14
N HIS A 5 2.91 26.89 19.80
CA HIS A 5 2.58 25.53 19.36
C HIS A 5 1.78 25.55 18.03
N ASN A 6 0.78 26.44 17.92
CA ASN A 6 0.01 26.62 16.69
C ASN A 6 0.86 27.11 15.51
N SER A 7 1.87 27.97 15.75
CA SER A 7 2.78 28.43 14.70
C SER A 7 3.72 27.31 14.21
N ALA A 8 4.16 26.42 15.10
CA ALA A 8 5.00 25.27 14.74
C ALA A 8 4.24 24.22 13.92
N VAL A 9 3.00 23.90 14.31
CA VAL A 9 2.12 22.99 13.56
C VAL A 9 1.79 23.56 12.18
N ALA A 10 1.42 24.85 12.10
CA ALA A 10 1.13 25.52 10.82
C ALA A 10 2.36 25.59 9.89
N SER A 11 3.56 25.71 10.44
CA SER A 11 4.79 25.67 9.64
C SER A 11 5.12 24.27 9.15
N SER A 12 4.87 23.22 9.97
CA SER A 12 5.02 21.82 9.59
C SER A 12 4.05 21.44 8.47
N ALA A 13 2.76 21.79 8.62
CA ALA A 13 1.74 21.55 7.61
C ALA A 13 2.09 22.20 6.27
N ARG A 14 2.63 23.43 6.27
CA ARG A 14 3.08 24.13 5.05
C ARG A 14 4.23 23.39 4.36
N ARG A 15 5.20 22.86 5.11
CA ARG A 15 6.32 22.08 4.54
C ARG A 15 5.84 20.78 3.93
N VAL A 16 4.96 20.04 4.61
CA VAL A 16 4.34 18.82 4.08
C VAL A 16 3.53 19.14 2.81
N SER A 17 2.69 20.18 2.83
CA SER A 17 1.91 20.61 1.66
C SER A 17 2.79 20.99 0.46
N ALA A 18 3.91 21.68 0.70
CA ALA A 18 4.85 22.02 -0.37
C ALA A 18 5.44 20.77 -1.03
N MET A 19 5.79 19.75 -0.23
CA MET A 19 6.28 18.48 -0.75
C MET A 19 5.20 17.71 -1.50
N MET A 20 3.97 17.70 -1.00
CA MET A 20 2.81 17.13 -1.70
C MET A 20 2.55 17.81 -3.04
N LEU A 21 2.58 19.14 -3.09
CA LEU A 21 2.41 19.90 -4.33
C LEU A 21 3.51 19.57 -5.35
N ARG A 22 4.75 19.42 -4.90
CA ARG A 22 5.85 18.98 -5.77
C ARG A 22 5.53 17.64 -6.42
N HIS A 23 5.17 16.62 -5.65
CA HIS A 23 4.81 15.31 -6.19
C HIS A 23 3.56 15.36 -7.07
N TRP A 24 2.58 16.20 -6.73
CA TRP A 24 1.39 16.41 -7.55
C TRP A 24 1.76 16.98 -8.92
N TYR A 25 2.63 17.99 -8.99
CA TYR A 25 3.08 18.54 -10.27
C TYR A 25 3.88 17.54 -11.09
N LEU A 26 4.74 16.74 -10.45
CA LEU A 26 5.46 15.64 -11.12
C LEU A 26 4.51 14.60 -11.71
N LEU A 27 3.46 14.25 -10.98
CA LEU A 27 2.46 13.30 -11.43
C LEU A 27 1.63 13.87 -12.59
N ARG A 28 1.13 15.09 -12.45
CA ARG A 28 0.29 15.75 -13.46
C ARG A 28 1.04 16.07 -14.76
N SER A 29 2.34 16.31 -14.70
CA SER A 29 3.15 16.66 -15.87
C SER A 29 3.37 15.50 -16.83
N SER A 30 3.07 14.25 -16.43
CA SER A 30 3.34 13.06 -17.22
C SER A 30 2.07 12.21 -17.38
N TRP A 31 1.42 12.33 -18.54
CA TRP A 31 0.23 11.51 -18.85
C TRP A 31 0.52 9.99 -18.83
N PRO A 32 1.72 9.47 -19.21
CA PRO A 32 2.00 8.05 -19.09
C PRO A 32 1.95 7.55 -17.65
N ARG A 33 2.39 8.38 -16.68
CA ARG A 33 2.31 8.04 -15.26
C ARG A 33 0.86 7.94 -14.75
N LEU A 34 0.00 8.87 -15.21
CA LEU A 34 -1.43 8.84 -14.87
C LEU A 34 -2.11 7.62 -15.50
N LEU A 35 -1.76 7.30 -16.74
CA LEU A 35 -2.29 6.11 -17.42
C LEU A 35 -1.86 4.82 -16.72
N ASP A 36 -0.59 4.71 -16.32
CA ASP A 36 -0.06 3.55 -15.61
C ASP A 36 -0.80 3.27 -14.28
N LEU A 37 -1.19 4.33 -13.56
CA LEU A 37 -1.97 4.20 -12.31
C LEU A 37 -3.35 3.54 -12.54
N ILE A 38 -3.97 3.72 -13.69
CA ILE A 38 -5.30 3.20 -14.02
C ILE A 38 -5.19 1.89 -14.80
N TYR A 39 -4.21 1.77 -15.69
CA TYR A 39 -4.07 0.65 -16.61
C TYR A 39 -3.91 -0.70 -15.90
N TRP A 40 -2.90 -0.84 -15.06
CA TRP A 40 -2.62 -2.11 -14.40
C TRP A 40 -3.74 -2.61 -13.47
N PRO A 41 -4.37 -1.75 -12.62
CA PRO A 41 -5.51 -2.21 -11.82
C PRO A 41 -6.68 -2.62 -12.70
N THR A 42 -6.91 -1.91 -13.81
CA THR A 42 -7.98 -2.26 -14.76
C THR A 42 -7.74 -3.63 -15.37
N VAL A 43 -6.50 -3.89 -15.87
CA VAL A 43 -6.14 -5.20 -16.43
C VAL A 43 -6.33 -6.32 -15.41
N GLN A 44 -5.85 -6.14 -14.18
CA GLN A 44 -6.03 -7.12 -13.10
C GLN A 44 -7.52 -7.35 -12.79
N MET A 45 -8.29 -6.28 -12.59
CA MET A 45 -9.71 -6.36 -12.27
C MET A 45 -10.49 -7.07 -13.38
N VAL A 46 -10.22 -6.75 -14.64
CA VAL A 46 -10.89 -7.37 -15.81
C VAL A 46 -10.52 -8.86 -15.88
N THR A 47 -9.23 -9.20 -15.73
CA THR A 47 -8.77 -10.61 -15.80
C THR A 47 -9.42 -11.45 -14.70
N TRP A 48 -9.33 -10.98 -13.44
CA TRP A 48 -9.91 -11.72 -12.31
C TRP A 48 -11.43 -11.69 -12.29
N GLY A 49 -12.05 -10.62 -12.80
CA GLY A 49 -13.49 -10.51 -12.94
C GLY A 49 -14.04 -11.52 -13.93
N PHE A 50 -13.43 -11.67 -15.12
CA PHE A 50 -13.84 -12.70 -16.08
C PHE A 50 -13.53 -14.12 -15.59
N LEU A 51 -12.40 -14.31 -14.86
CA LEU A 51 -12.12 -15.60 -14.24
C LEU A 51 -13.20 -15.97 -13.22
N GLN A 52 -13.59 -15.03 -12.37
CA GLN A 52 -14.69 -15.23 -11.43
C GLN A 52 -16.00 -15.57 -12.15
N TYR A 53 -16.34 -14.84 -13.21
CA TYR A 53 -17.54 -15.12 -14.02
C TYR A 53 -17.51 -16.52 -14.62
N TYR A 54 -16.36 -16.92 -15.19
CA TYR A 54 -16.17 -18.26 -15.74
C TYR A 54 -16.36 -19.37 -14.68
N ILE A 55 -15.77 -19.21 -13.50
CA ILE A 55 -15.90 -20.16 -12.39
C ILE A 55 -17.35 -20.22 -11.90
N ALA A 56 -18.02 -19.09 -11.76
CA ALA A 56 -19.41 -19.02 -11.30
C ALA A 56 -20.39 -19.71 -12.26
N THR A 57 -20.13 -19.63 -13.56
CA THR A 57 -21.00 -20.27 -14.58
C THR A 57 -20.77 -21.76 -14.73
N ASN A 58 -19.55 -22.28 -14.48
CA ASN A 58 -19.18 -23.66 -14.72
C ASN A 58 -19.10 -24.53 -13.45
N ALA A 59 -19.06 -23.96 -12.27
CA ALA A 59 -18.94 -24.67 -11.01
C ALA A 59 -20.03 -24.20 -10.03
N GLY A 60 -21.19 -24.84 -10.08
CA GLY A 60 -22.41 -24.46 -9.33
C GLY A 60 -22.23 -24.27 -7.80
N PHE A 61 -21.23 -24.90 -7.20
CA PHE A 61 -20.87 -24.72 -5.78
C PHE A 61 -20.18 -23.38 -5.51
N PHE A 62 -19.37 -22.90 -6.46
CA PHE A 62 -18.62 -21.65 -6.33
C PHE A 62 -19.43 -20.38 -6.65
N ALA A 63 -20.68 -20.53 -7.08
CA ALA A 63 -21.58 -19.39 -7.29
C ALA A 63 -21.83 -18.58 -6.00
N ARG A 64 -21.71 -19.20 -4.81
CA ARG A 64 -21.83 -18.54 -3.52
C ARG A 64 -20.62 -17.67 -3.16
N ALA A 65 -19.46 -17.94 -3.76
CA ALA A 65 -18.25 -17.14 -3.61
C ALA A 65 -18.20 -15.95 -4.59
N GLY A 66 -19.31 -15.68 -5.29
CA GLY A 66 -19.42 -14.55 -6.21
C GLY A 66 -19.10 -13.23 -5.53
N GLY A 67 -18.09 -12.54 -6.03
CA GLY A 67 -17.59 -11.28 -5.47
C GLY A 67 -16.32 -11.40 -4.62
N THR A 68 -15.95 -12.58 -4.11
CA THR A 68 -14.73 -12.73 -3.30
C THR A 68 -13.46 -12.44 -4.09
N PHE A 69 -13.36 -12.90 -5.33
CA PHE A 69 -12.16 -12.65 -6.17
C PHE A 69 -12.02 -11.16 -6.53
N ILE A 70 -13.11 -10.53 -6.97
CA ILE A 70 -13.06 -9.10 -7.31
C ILE A 70 -12.78 -8.27 -6.06
N GLY A 71 -13.44 -8.60 -4.93
CA GLY A 71 -13.19 -7.97 -3.64
C GLY A 71 -11.73 -8.13 -3.20
N ALA A 72 -11.17 -9.34 -3.33
CA ALA A 72 -9.78 -9.64 -3.00
C ALA A 72 -8.82 -8.81 -3.87
N VAL A 73 -9.06 -8.75 -5.18
CA VAL A 73 -8.23 -7.97 -6.13
C VAL A 73 -8.25 -6.48 -5.78
N LEU A 74 -9.43 -5.90 -5.53
CA LEU A 74 -9.56 -4.49 -5.20
C LEU A 74 -8.91 -4.13 -3.86
N LEU A 75 -9.05 -5.00 -2.85
CA LEU A 75 -8.36 -4.81 -1.57
C LEU A 75 -6.85 -5.06 -1.69
N TRP A 76 -6.42 -6.05 -2.47
CA TRP A 76 -5.01 -6.27 -2.77
C TRP A 76 -4.38 -5.05 -3.45
N ASP A 77 -5.12 -4.42 -4.37
CA ASP A 77 -4.66 -3.22 -5.07
C ASP A 77 -4.43 -2.04 -4.10
N ILE A 78 -5.24 -1.93 -3.03
CA ILE A 78 -4.99 -0.96 -1.96
C ILE A 78 -3.63 -1.20 -1.29
N LEU A 79 -3.34 -2.45 -0.89
CA LEU A 79 -2.08 -2.82 -0.26
C LEU A 79 -0.90 -2.60 -1.20
N PHE A 80 -0.98 -3.14 -2.40
CA PHE A 80 0.08 -3.14 -3.41
C PHE A 80 0.43 -1.72 -3.86
N ARG A 81 -0.59 -0.94 -4.26
CA ARG A 81 -0.38 0.43 -4.74
C ARG A 81 -0.08 1.42 -3.63
N GLY A 82 -0.60 1.19 -2.45
CA GLY A 82 -0.24 1.98 -1.28
C GLY A 82 1.27 1.90 -1.01
N GLN A 83 1.82 0.69 -1.02
CA GLN A 83 3.25 0.45 -0.83
C GLN A 83 4.10 0.98 -2.00
N LEU A 84 3.71 0.66 -3.24
CA LEU A 84 4.42 1.14 -4.43
C LEU A 84 4.35 2.66 -4.55
N GLY A 85 3.18 3.26 -4.28
CA GLY A 85 3.03 4.72 -4.31
C GLY A 85 3.98 5.44 -3.35
N PHE A 86 4.22 4.85 -2.18
CA PHE A 86 5.22 5.33 -1.23
C PHE A 86 6.64 5.16 -1.77
N SER A 87 7.01 3.93 -2.17
CA SER A 87 8.37 3.58 -2.60
C SER A 87 8.77 4.28 -3.90
N ILE A 88 7.88 4.38 -4.88
CA ILE A 88 8.14 5.08 -6.14
C ILE A 88 8.31 6.58 -5.90
N SER A 89 7.50 7.19 -5.02
CA SER A 89 7.68 8.61 -4.69
C SER A 89 9.02 8.89 -4.01
N PHE A 90 9.51 7.95 -3.20
CA PHE A 90 10.85 8.01 -2.64
C PHE A 90 11.94 7.86 -3.73
N LEU A 91 11.79 6.88 -4.63
CA LEU A 91 12.68 6.66 -5.76
C LEU A 91 12.77 7.86 -6.70
N GLU A 92 11.65 8.54 -6.97
CA GLU A 92 11.64 9.76 -7.78
C GLU A 92 12.57 10.85 -7.22
N GLU A 93 12.66 10.98 -5.89
CA GLU A 93 13.59 11.91 -5.25
C GLU A 93 15.04 11.42 -5.34
N MET A 94 15.28 10.11 -5.35
CA MET A 94 16.61 9.55 -5.60
C MET A 94 17.04 9.74 -7.07
N TYR A 95 16.20 9.39 -8.04
CA TYR A 95 16.48 9.54 -9.47
C TYR A 95 16.75 11.00 -9.86
N SER A 96 16.01 11.93 -9.26
CA SER A 96 16.23 13.37 -9.48
C SER A 96 17.44 13.93 -8.74
N ARG A 97 18.19 13.10 -8.00
CA ARG A 97 19.34 13.51 -7.15
C ARG A 97 18.96 14.62 -6.14
N ASN A 98 17.69 14.65 -5.75
CA ASN A 98 17.14 15.72 -4.93
C ASN A 98 17.19 15.44 -3.41
N LEU A 99 17.52 14.22 -2.99
CA LEU A 99 17.59 13.87 -1.56
C LEU A 99 18.54 14.76 -0.76
N GLY A 100 19.69 15.13 -1.35
CA GLY A 100 20.64 16.06 -0.73
C GLY A 100 20.00 17.42 -0.45
N ASN A 101 19.27 17.97 -1.42
CA ASN A 101 18.57 19.25 -1.28
C ASN A 101 17.44 19.17 -0.23
N ILE A 102 16.70 18.04 -0.20
CA ILE A 102 15.68 17.80 0.81
C ILE A 102 16.29 17.76 2.21
N MET A 103 17.44 17.10 2.38
CA MET A 103 18.14 17.03 3.66
C MET A 103 18.72 18.34 4.14
N MET A 104 19.05 19.27 3.22
CA MET A 104 19.51 20.63 3.54
C MET A 104 18.35 21.61 3.75
N SER A 105 17.12 21.23 3.35
CA SER A 105 15.93 22.05 3.53
C SER A 105 15.45 22.03 5.00
N PRO A 106 14.59 22.98 5.42
CA PRO A 106 14.00 22.97 6.75
C PRO A 106 12.97 21.84 6.97
N LEU A 107 12.80 20.93 5.99
CA LEU A 107 11.91 19.77 6.07
C LEU A 107 12.49 18.72 7.03
N ARG A 108 11.71 18.35 8.03
CA ARG A 108 12.12 17.31 8.98
C ARG A 108 11.92 15.91 8.40
N PRO A 109 12.75 14.91 8.75
CA PRO A 109 12.61 13.55 8.20
C PRO A 109 11.21 12.95 8.36
N PHE A 110 10.54 13.17 9.49
CA PHE A 110 9.19 12.68 9.69
C PHE A 110 8.15 13.40 8.81
N GLU A 111 8.36 14.70 8.50
CA GLU A 111 7.49 15.46 7.60
C GLU A 111 7.61 14.96 6.17
N PHE A 112 8.81 14.55 5.75
CA PHE A 112 9.05 13.89 4.47
C PHE A 112 8.30 12.55 4.38
N ILE A 113 8.41 11.71 5.42
CA ILE A 113 7.69 10.43 5.49
C ILE A 113 6.17 10.66 5.42
N ILE A 114 5.63 11.63 6.17
CA ILE A 114 4.20 11.97 6.13
C ILE A 114 3.79 12.42 4.71
N ALA A 115 4.60 13.24 4.05
CA ALA A 115 4.30 13.66 2.67
C ALA A 115 4.25 12.46 1.72
N LEU A 116 5.17 11.49 1.84
CA LEU A 116 5.15 10.26 1.05
C LEU A 116 3.92 9.38 1.37
N MET A 117 3.52 9.29 2.63
CA MET A 117 2.30 8.57 3.02
C MET A 117 1.06 9.21 2.38
N VAL A 118 0.93 10.51 2.42
CA VAL A 118 -0.24 11.21 1.85
C VAL A 118 -0.23 11.11 0.32
N ILE A 119 0.91 11.29 -0.35
CA ILE A 119 0.97 11.15 -1.81
C ILE A 119 0.68 9.71 -2.27
N SER A 120 1.04 8.69 -1.47
CA SER A 120 0.68 7.30 -1.78
C SER A 120 -0.84 7.08 -1.77
N VAL A 121 -1.57 7.72 -0.84
CA VAL A 121 -3.05 7.72 -0.83
C VAL A 121 -3.61 8.42 -2.07
N VAL A 122 -3.04 9.55 -2.46
CA VAL A 122 -3.47 10.27 -3.68
C VAL A 122 -3.26 9.40 -4.92
N ARG A 123 -2.08 8.80 -5.08
CA ARG A 123 -1.78 7.88 -6.20
C ARG A 123 -2.73 6.68 -6.23
N LEU A 124 -2.95 6.06 -5.08
CA LEU A 124 -3.90 4.97 -4.94
C LEU A 124 -5.31 5.40 -5.35
N SER A 125 -5.79 6.54 -4.87
CA SER A 125 -7.14 7.02 -5.17
C SER A 125 -7.34 7.29 -6.65
N LEU A 126 -6.34 7.85 -7.34
CA LEU A 126 -6.38 8.10 -8.78
C LEU A 126 -6.50 6.80 -9.60
N GLY A 127 -5.91 5.71 -9.13
CA GLY A 127 -6.03 4.40 -9.77
C GLY A 127 -7.28 3.63 -9.33
N ALA A 128 -7.51 3.50 -8.03
CA ALA A 128 -8.55 2.65 -7.47
C ALA A 128 -9.96 3.16 -7.74
N VAL A 129 -10.19 4.48 -7.70
CA VAL A 129 -11.54 5.04 -7.91
C VAL A 129 -12.10 4.72 -9.30
N PRO A 130 -11.40 4.99 -10.43
CA PRO A 130 -11.89 4.58 -11.75
C PRO A 130 -12.14 3.08 -11.85
N VAL A 131 -11.25 2.25 -11.29
CA VAL A 131 -11.35 0.79 -11.36
C VAL A 131 -12.54 0.25 -10.55
N THR A 132 -12.85 0.84 -9.41
CA THR A 132 -14.06 0.45 -8.66
C THR A 132 -15.34 0.77 -9.43
N PHE A 133 -15.40 1.88 -10.16
CA PHE A 133 -16.52 2.18 -11.06
C PHE A 133 -16.61 1.19 -12.22
N LEU A 134 -15.49 0.80 -12.80
CA LEU A 134 -15.45 -0.24 -13.83
C LEU A 134 -15.90 -1.60 -13.28
N ALA A 135 -15.52 -1.96 -12.04
CA ALA A 135 -15.98 -3.19 -11.39
C ALA A 135 -17.49 -3.21 -11.20
N ILE A 136 -18.10 -2.07 -10.86
CA ILE A 136 -19.57 -1.92 -10.80
C ILE A 136 -20.18 -2.10 -12.19
N ALA A 137 -19.63 -1.43 -13.20
CA ALA A 137 -20.19 -1.42 -14.55
C ALA A 137 -20.09 -2.78 -15.25
N PHE A 138 -18.97 -3.48 -15.15
CA PHE A 138 -18.72 -4.75 -15.84
C PHE A 138 -19.21 -5.99 -15.09
N PHE A 139 -19.13 -5.97 -13.76
CA PHE A 139 -19.35 -7.16 -12.93
C PHE A 139 -20.45 -6.98 -11.88
N GLY A 140 -21.04 -5.78 -11.78
CA GLY A 140 -22.05 -5.48 -10.76
C GLY A 140 -21.49 -5.49 -9.33
N PHE A 141 -20.16 -5.56 -9.16
CA PHE A 141 -19.52 -5.63 -7.85
C PHE A 141 -19.28 -4.23 -7.28
N ASN A 142 -19.99 -3.91 -6.20
CA ASN A 142 -19.87 -2.62 -5.52
C ASN A 142 -19.04 -2.75 -4.23
N LEU A 143 -17.76 -2.36 -4.28
CA LEU A 143 -16.88 -2.35 -3.11
C LEU A 143 -17.40 -1.41 -2.00
N TYR A 144 -18.06 -0.32 -2.36
CA TYR A 144 -18.59 0.65 -1.40
C TYR A 144 -19.77 0.10 -0.59
N ALA A 145 -20.40 -0.99 -1.05
CA ALA A 145 -21.44 -1.69 -0.28
C ALA A 145 -20.92 -2.29 1.04
N PHE A 146 -19.61 -2.42 1.20
CA PHE A 146 -19.01 -2.82 2.48
C PHE A 146 -19.13 -1.74 3.57
N GLY A 147 -19.47 -0.50 3.22
CA GLY A 147 -19.72 0.58 4.18
C GLY A 147 -18.53 0.82 5.13
N LEU A 148 -18.80 0.82 6.44
CA LEU A 148 -17.76 1.03 7.47
C LEU A 148 -16.70 -0.07 7.50
N ALA A 149 -17.02 -1.30 7.07
CA ALA A 149 -16.04 -2.37 6.96
C ALA A 149 -14.94 -2.03 5.95
N LEU A 150 -15.29 -1.37 4.83
CA LEU A 150 -14.30 -0.91 3.85
C LEU A 150 -13.31 0.07 4.46
N VAL A 151 -13.77 0.95 5.34
CA VAL A 151 -12.91 1.91 6.05
C VAL A 151 -11.90 1.16 6.92
N ALA A 152 -12.35 0.14 7.68
CA ALA A 152 -11.47 -0.69 8.51
C ALA A 152 -10.46 -1.46 7.67
N PHE A 153 -10.88 -2.06 6.55
CA PHE A 153 -10.00 -2.75 5.60
C PHE A 153 -8.97 -1.80 5.00
N PHE A 154 -9.43 -0.63 4.52
CA PHE A 154 -8.57 0.39 3.91
C PHE A 154 -7.47 0.86 4.87
N PHE A 155 -7.83 1.22 6.11
CA PHE A 155 -6.84 1.70 7.08
C PHE A 155 -5.83 0.61 7.45
N ASN A 156 -6.27 -0.63 7.67
CA ASN A 156 -5.36 -1.73 7.97
C ASN A 156 -4.39 -2.01 6.81
N LEU A 157 -4.89 -2.06 5.57
CA LEU A 157 -4.07 -2.31 4.40
C LEU A 157 -3.10 -1.16 4.12
N MET A 158 -3.55 0.10 4.24
CA MET A 158 -2.68 1.27 4.08
C MET A 158 -1.60 1.32 5.16
N PHE A 159 -1.93 0.95 6.39
CA PHE A 159 -0.95 0.93 7.47
C PHE A 159 0.14 -0.10 7.22
N THR A 160 -0.23 -1.32 6.77
CA THR A 160 0.74 -2.32 6.29
C THR A 160 1.58 -1.78 5.12
N SER A 161 0.94 -1.17 4.14
CA SER A 161 1.59 -0.60 2.95
C SER A 161 2.68 0.41 3.33
N TRP A 162 2.38 1.30 4.25
CA TRP A 162 3.34 2.29 4.73
C TRP A 162 4.48 1.67 5.52
N ALA A 163 4.19 0.68 6.37
CA ALA A 163 5.23 -0.04 7.12
C ALA A 163 6.26 -0.70 6.18
N ILE A 164 5.77 -1.41 5.15
CA ILE A 164 6.61 -2.04 4.13
C ILE A 164 7.31 -0.98 3.28
N GLY A 165 6.59 0.06 2.83
CA GLY A 165 7.14 1.13 2.00
C GLY A 165 8.29 1.88 2.68
N ILE A 166 8.16 2.19 3.97
CA ILE A 166 9.21 2.81 4.77
C ILE A 166 10.44 1.90 4.85
N PHE A 167 10.26 0.61 5.14
CA PHE A 167 11.36 -0.36 5.23
C PHE A 167 12.07 -0.53 3.89
N VAL A 168 11.33 -0.71 2.81
CA VAL A 168 11.85 -0.86 1.44
C VAL A 168 12.62 0.40 1.01
N SER A 169 12.10 1.60 1.31
CA SER A 169 12.81 2.86 1.02
C SER A 169 14.14 2.96 1.76
N GLY A 170 14.23 2.42 2.97
CA GLY A 170 15.49 2.29 3.70
C GLY A 170 16.48 1.34 3.01
N LEU A 171 16.01 0.20 2.48
CA LEU A 171 16.83 -0.75 1.72
C LEU A 171 17.36 -0.12 0.43
N ILE A 172 16.51 0.60 -0.29
CA ILE A 172 16.88 1.32 -1.52
C ILE A 172 17.94 2.38 -1.21
N LEU A 173 17.75 3.14 -0.14
CA LEU A 173 18.71 4.17 0.27
C LEU A 173 20.09 3.60 0.60
N ARG A 174 20.15 2.39 1.19
CA ARG A 174 21.39 1.73 1.54
C ARG A 174 22.08 1.08 0.35
N ASN A 175 21.31 0.39 -0.51
CA ASN A 175 21.83 -0.48 -1.56
C ASN A 175 21.84 0.19 -2.94
N GLY A 176 21.36 1.44 -3.04
CA GLY A 176 21.27 2.17 -4.30
C GLY A 176 20.08 1.77 -5.16
N MET A 177 20.05 2.30 -6.40
CA MET A 177 18.92 2.13 -7.32
C MET A 177 18.73 0.69 -7.79
N GLY A 178 19.76 -0.15 -7.80
CA GLY A 178 19.64 -1.58 -8.09
C GLY A 178 18.68 -2.35 -7.16
N ALA A 179 18.38 -1.79 -5.99
CA ALA A 179 17.40 -2.35 -5.04
C ALA A 179 15.94 -1.98 -5.36
N GLU A 180 15.65 -1.25 -6.45
CA GLU A 180 14.28 -0.89 -6.85
C GLU A 180 13.37 -2.11 -6.99
N ASN A 181 13.89 -3.20 -7.58
CA ASN A 181 13.14 -4.43 -7.75
C ASN A 181 12.66 -5.05 -6.42
N LEU A 182 13.28 -4.71 -5.29
CA LEU A 182 12.82 -5.17 -3.98
C LEU A 182 11.43 -4.64 -3.62
N ALA A 183 11.07 -3.43 -4.09
CA ALA A 183 9.75 -2.87 -3.87
C ALA A 183 8.64 -3.75 -4.48
N TRP A 184 8.91 -4.34 -5.64
CA TRP A 184 7.99 -5.24 -6.33
C TRP A 184 8.04 -6.65 -5.75
N SER A 185 9.25 -7.20 -5.56
CA SER A 185 9.47 -8.58 -5.13
C SER A 185 8.85 -8.87 -3.76
N ILE A 186 8.96 -7.94 -2.82
CA ILE A 186 8.35 -8.08 -1.48
C ILE A 186 6.84 -8.23 -1.59
N MET A 187 6.19 -7.43 -2.44
CA MET A 187 4.73 -7.51 -2.60
C MET A 187 4.28 -8.82 -3.24
N PHE A 188 5.02 -9.30 -4.26
CA PHE A 188 4.71 -10.60 -4.87
C PHE A 188 4.90 -11.77 -3.89
N LEU A 189 5.87 -11.66 -2.96
CA LEU A 189 6.03 -12.64 -1.88
C LEU A 189 4.87 -12.58 -0.87
N PHE A 190 4.36 -11.39 -0.57
CA PHE A 190 3.23 -11.21 0.35
C PHE A 190 1.93 -11.78 -0.21
N MET A 191 1.71 -11.76 -1.52
CA MET A 191 0.47 -12.19 -2.15
C MET A 191 0.07 -13.62 -1.76
N PRO A 192 0.89 -14.68 -1.93
CA PRO A 192 0.55 -16.01 -1.51
C PRO A 192 0.50 -16.17 0.01
N LEU A 193 1.37 -15.48 0.75
CA LEU A 193 1.44 -15.62 2.21
C LEU A 193 0.25 -14.99 2.93
N THR A 194 -0.30 -13.90 2.40
CA THR A 194 -1.45 -13.21 3.00
C THR A 194 -2.80 -13.78 2.58
N CYS A 195 -2.80 -14.91 1.84
CA CYS A 195 -4.00 -15.64 1.45
C CYS A 195 -5.06 -14.76 0.74
N VAL A 196 -4.61 -13.93 -0.20
CA VAL A 196 -5.48 -12.96 -0.91
C VAL A 196 -6.66 -13.67 -1.58
N TYR A 197 -6.41 -14.76 -2.29
CA TYR A 197 -7.41 -15.43 -3.17
C TYR A 197 -8.01 -16.71 -2.57
N TYR A 198 -7.46 -17.21 -1.46
CA TYR A 198 -7.88 -18.46 -0.82
C TYR A 198 -7.83 -18.33 0.70
N PRO A 199 -8.60 -19.12 1.45
CA PRO A 199 -8.57 -19.07 2.91
C PRO A 199 -7.27 -19.66 3.47
N VAL A 200 -6.88 -19.22 4.68
CA VAL A 200 -5.67 -19.70 5.37
C VAL A 200 -5.66 -21.22 5.54
N ALA A 201 -6.83 -21.83 5.70
CA ALA A 201 -6.97 -23.28 5.84
C ALA A 201 -6.45 -24.09 4.64
N THR A 202 -6.29 -23.49 3.46
CA THR A 202 -5.72 -24.15 2.28
C THR A 202 -4.20 -24.25 2.31
N LEU A 203 -3.54 -23.45 3.14
CA LEU A 203 -2.09 -23.51 3.30
C LEU A 203 -1.67 -24.77 4.08
N PRO A 204 -0.47 -25.31 3.81
CA PRO A 204 0.13 -26.33 4.66
C PRO A 204 0.16 -25.88 6.13
N ALA A 205 -0.06 -26.82 7.07
CA ALA A 205 -0.20 -26.52 8.48
C ALA A 205 0.98 -25.71 9.07
N TRP A 206 2.21 -25.96 8.59
CA TRP A 206 3.40 -25.22 9.03
C TRP A 206 3.46 -23.77 8.53
N LEU A 207 2.75 -23.44 7.44
CA LEU A 207 2.73 -22.10 6.85
C LEU A 207 1.59 -21.21 7.41
N GLN A 208 0.53 -21.82 7.95
CA GLN A 208 -0.60 -21.09 8.51
C GLN A 208 -0.19 -20.11 9.62
N PRO A 209 0.68 -20.47 10.60
CA PRO A 209 1.15 -19.51 11.59
C PRO A 209 1.89 -18.32 10.98
N VAL A 210 2.65 -18.54 9.90
CA VAL A 210 3.35 -17.45 9.19
C VAL A 210 2.35 -16.50 8.53
N ALA A 211 1.29 -17.02 7.93
CA ALA A 211 0.22 -16.21 7.36
C ALA A 211 -0.44 -15.33 8.43
N TRP A 212 -0.73 -15.89 9.61
CA TRP A 212 -1.33 -15.14 10.72
C TRP A 212 -0.41 -14.10 11.38
N LEU A 213 0.90 -14.11 11.10
CA LEU A 213 1.81 -13.01 11.50
C LEU A 213 1.68 -11.78 10.60
N LEU A 214 0.96 -11.89 9.48
CA LEU A 214 0.83 -10.83 8.50
C LEU A 214 -0.53 -10.12 8.64
N PRO A 215 -0.57 -8.81 8.95
CA PRO A 215 -1.82 -8.07 9.13
C PRO A 215 -2.83 -8.19 7.97
N PRO A 216 -2.41 -8.19 6.68
CA PRO A 216 -3.35 -8.32 5.57
C PRO A 216 -4.13 -9.64 5.56
N THR A 217 -3.60 -10.72 6.13
CA THR A 217 -4.29 -12.01 6.24
C THR A 217 -5.63 -11.85 6.97
N TYR A 218 -5.63 -11.11 8.07
CA TYR A 218 -6.85 -10.83 8.85
C TYR A 218 -7.86 -10.01 8.04
N VAL A 219 -7.38 -9.08 7.21
CA VAL A 219 -8.25 -8.26 6.36
C VAL A 219 -8.90 -9.13 5.29
N PHE A 220 -8.14 -10.02 4.63
CA PHE A 220 -8.69 -10.91 3.60
C PHE A 220 -9.64 -11.97 4.18
N GLU A 221 -9.35 -12.51 5.35
CA GLU A 221 -10.30 -13.40 6.06
C GLU A 221 -11.55 -12.63 6.50
N GLY A 222 -11.41 -11.42 7.03
CA GLY A 222 -12.53 -10.55 7.39
C GLY A 222 -13.39 -10.17 6.18
N MET A 223 -12.78 -9.93 5.01
CA MET A 223 -13.49 -9.69 3.76
C MET A 223 -14.26 -10.94 3.32
N ARG A 224 -13.68 -12.13 3.40
CA ARG A 224 -14.37 -13.39 3.08
C ARG A 224 -15.58 -13.62 4.00
N ALA A 225 -15.43 -13.45 5.31
CA ALA A 225 -16.54 -13.53 6.25
C ALA A 225 -17.65 -12.53 5.89
N LEU A 226 -17.30 -11.31 5.53
CA LEU A 226 -18.28 -10.29 5.13
C LEU A 226 -19.00 -10.64 3.82
N VAL A 227 -18.29 -11.17 2.81
CA VAL A 227 -18.89 -11.49 1.50
C VAL A 227 -19.71 -12.77 1.56
N ILE A 228 -19.20 -13.82 2.21
CA ILE A 228 -19.82 -15.16 2.24
C ILE A 228 -20.87 -15.24 3.35
N ASP A 229 -20.49 -14.91 4.59
CA ASP A 229 -21.31 -15.13 5.78
C ASP A 229 -22.15 -13.88 6.13
N LYS A 230 -21.91 -12.75 5.45
CA LYS A 230 -22.54 -11.44 5.73
C LYS A 230 -22.27 -10.92 7.15
N VAL A 231 -21.17 -11.35 7.76
CA VAL A 231 -20.77 -10.99 9.12
C VAL A 231 -19.49 -10.17 9.09
N PHE A 232 -19.54 -8.96 9.63
CA PHE A 232 -18.32 -8.18 9.87
C PHE A 232 -17.61 -8.70 11.14
N ARG A 233 -16.32 -8.94 11.06
CA ARG A 233 -15.48 -9.46 12.13
C ARG A 233 -14.55 -8.34 12.67
N PRO A 234 -15.00 -7.56 13.66
CA PRO A 234 -14.19 -6.49 14.24
C PRO A 234 -12.96 -7.00 15.00
N ASP A 235 -13.04 -8.21 15.54
CA ASP A 235 -11.93 -8.92 16.20
C ASP A 235 -10.73 -9.06 15.27
N LEU A 236 -10.93 -9.55 14.05
CA LEU A 236 -9.87 -9.67 13.05
C LEU A 236 -9.27 -8.30 12.68
N MET A 237 -10.08 -7.25 12.64
CA MET A 237 -9.59 -5.89 12.34
C MET A 237 -8.74 -5.31 13.46
N LEU A 238 -9.08 -5.61 14.71
CA LEU A 238 -8.29 -5.19 15.89
C LEU A 238 -6.96 -5.95 15.96
N ASP A 239 -6.97 -7.25 15.69
CA ASP A 239 -5.74 -8.07 15.63
C ASP A 239 -4.82 -7.56 14.49
N ALA A 240 -5.39 -7.28 13.31
CA ALA A 240 -4.66 -6.67 12.21
C ALA A 240 -4.05 -5.33 12.60
N LEU A 241 -4.79 -4.47 13.31
CA LEU A 241 -4.31 -3.16 13.76
C LEU A 241 -3.18 -3.30 14.78
N ALA A 242 -3.28 -4.22 15.72
CA ALA A 242 -2.22 -4.49 16.70
C ALA A 242 -0.92 -4.95 16.04
N LEU A 243 -1.02 -5.91 15.09
CA LEU A 243 0.12 -6.37 14.32
C LEU A 243 0.68 -5.27 13.40
N ASN A 244 -0.18 -4.45 12.81
CA ASN A 244 0.23 -3.30 12.02
C ASN A 244 1.04 -2.29 12.83
N ALA A 245 0.67 -2.05 14.10
CA ALA A 245 1.45 -1.15 14.97
C ALA A 245 2.87 -1.70 15.20
N VAL A 246 3.01 -3.01 15.42
CA VAL A 246 4.30 -3.69 15.56
C VAL A 246 5.10 -3.62 14.25
N LEU A 247 4.47 -3.94 13.12
CA LEU A 247 5.11 -3.95 11.81
C LEU A 247 5.57 -2.53 11.41
N PHE A 248 4.76 -1.52 11.70
CA PHE A 248 5.10 -0.12 11.43
C PHE A 248 6.27 0.35 12.29
N ALA A 249 6.26 0.02 13.59
CA ALA A 249 7.39 0.31 14.48
C ALA A 249 8.67 -0.38 14.00
N ALA A 250 8.60 -1.64 13.59
CA ALA A 250 9.71 -2.37 13.01
C ALA A 250 10.19 -1.76 11.70
N GLY A 251 9.28 -1.33 10.82
CA GLY A 251 9.59 -0.64 9.55
C GLY A 251 10.32 0.67 9.77
N VAL A 252 9.82 1.51 10.69
CA VAL A 252 10.48 2.78 11.06
C VAL A 252 11.85 2.53 11.70
N PHE A 253 11.95 1.58 12.61
CA PHE A 253 13.23 1.21 13.23
C PHE A 253 14.23 0.74 12.19
N GLY A 254 13.82 -0.18 11.30
CA GLY A 254 14.64 -0.68 10.20
C GLY A 254 15.10 0.45 9.28
N PHE A 255 14.21 1.35 8.89
CA PHE A 255 14.54 2.52 8.10
C PHE A 255 15.61 3.40 8.76
N LEU A 256 15.43 3.73 10.05
CA LEU A 256 16.40 4.55 10.78
C LEU A 256 17.78 3.88 10.88
N GLN A 257 17.84 2.57 11.05
CA GLN A 257 19.10 1.80 11.05
C GLN A 257 19.76 1.81 9.67
N LEU A 258 18.96 1.63 8.61
CA LEU A 258 19.45 1.64 7.22
C LEU A 258 19.96 3.03 6.81
N VAL A 259 19.26 4.11 7.21
CA VAL A 259 19.71 5.49 7.02
C VAL A 259 21.04 5.74 7.75
N ARG A 260 21.18 5.28 9.00
CA ARG A 260 22.44 5.40 9.75
C ARG A 260 23.57 4.62 9.06
N SER A 261 23.27 3.42 8.56
CA SER A 261 24.24 2.62 7.80
C SER A 261 24.65 3.31 6.51
N ALA A 262 23.69 3.83 5.73
CA ALA A 262 23.93 4.58 4.50
C ALA A 262 24.83 5.81 4.72
N ARG A 263 24.60 6.54 5.82
CA ARG A 263 25.46 7.69 6.20
C ARG A 263 26.90 7.27 6.51
N ARG A 264 27.08 6.13 7.19
CA ARG A 264 28.43 5.63 7.55
C ARG A 264 29.23 5.14 6.34
N HIS A 265 28.56 4.57 5.33
CA HIS A 265 29.19 4.04 4.12
C HIS A 265 29.26 5.06 2.97
N GLY A 266 28.77 6.30 3.17
CA GLY A 266 28.80 7.33 2.14
C GLY A 266 27.85 7.10 0.95
N SER A 267 26.98 6.07 1.01
CA SER A 267 26.09 5.70 -0.09
C SER A 267 24.99 6.76 -0.38
N LEU A 268 24.82 7.74 0.50
CA LEU A 268 23.90 8.87 0.26
C LEU A 268 24.32 9.77 -0.92
N MET A 269 25.59 9.75 -1.28
CA MET A 269 26.15 10.51 -2.39
C MET A 269 26.41 9.68 -3.65
N GLN A 270 26.33 8.36 -3.54
CA GLN A 270 26.49 7.44 -4.68
C GLN A 270 25.16 7.42 -5.47
N SER A 271 25.01 8.42 -6.31
CA SER A 271 23.94 8.45 -7.32
C SER A 271 24.47 7.83 -8.61
N GLY A 272 24.39 6.51 -8.73
CA GLY A 272 24.62 5.82 -9.99
C GLY A 272 25.80 4.85 -9.95
N GLU A 273 25.53 3.62 -9.59
CA GLU A 273 25.93 2.37 -10.25
C GLU A 273 24.89 1.31 -9.89
#